data_416ee51726800444b6f78285b7877000
#
_entry.id   416ee51726800444b6f78285b7877000
#
_cell.length_a   1.000
_cell.length_b   1.000
_cell.length_c   1.000
_cell.angle_alpha   90.00
_cell.angle_beta   90.00
_cell.angle_gamma   90.00
#
_symmetry.space_group_name_H-M   'P 1'
#
loop_
_entity.id
_entity.type
_entity.pdbx_description
1 polymer ?
#
loop_
_entity_poly.entity_id
_entity_poly.type
_entity_poly.pdbx_seq_one_letter_code
_entity_poly.pdbx_strand_id
1 'polypeptide(L)'
;MDAEYCRQVGMELSEEIDDLDEVQINAWICNGELLRTVVNPFTPFRIPYQSFSYEKNPYSFFGIGVAENMDDSQKIMNGHARMAIDNLALSGSLVFDVDETALVGGQSMEIYPGKVFRRQAGVPGTAINGLKFPNTSQENMMMFDKFRQLADEQTGIPSYSHGQTGVQSMTRTASGMSMLLGAASLNVKTVIKNLDDFLLKPLGEAYFQCKSYRY
;
A
#
# COMPACT_ATOMS: atom_id res chain seq x y z
N MET A 1 34.81 11.49 18.50
CA MET A 1 36.08 10.80 18.78
C MET A 1 37.08 11.89 19.03
N ASP A 2 37.90 11.78 20.07
CA ASP A 2 38.84 12.84 20.44
C ASP A 2 39.98 12.94 19.42
N ALA A 3 40.45 14.13 19.14
CA ALA A 3 41.47 14.38 18.14
C ALA A 3 42.80 13.68 18.49
N GLU A 4 43.15 13.65 19.78
CA GLU A 4 44.32 12.91 20.26
C GLU A 4 44.26 11.42 19.93
N TYR A 5 43.10 10.77 20.15
CA TYR A 5 42.92 9.36 19.81
C TYR A 5 42.98 9.13 18.29
N CYS A 6 42.44 10.04 17.49
CA CYS A 6 42.52 9.96 16.02
C CYS A 6 43.97 9.98 15.52
N ARG A 7 44.86 10.84 16.12
CA ARG A 7 46.29 10.88 15.79
C ARG A 7 47.02 9.62 16.22
N GLN A 8 46.69 9.06 17.39
CA GLN A 8 47.27 7.79 17.88
C GLN A 8 46.96 6.61 16.96
N VAL A 9 45.76 6.60 16.35
CA VAL A 9 45.31 5.57 15.38
C VAL A 9 45.87 5.83 13.97
N GLY A 10 46.64 6.93 13.77
CA GLY A 10 47.29 7.24 12.50
C GLY A 10 46.37 7.94 11.48
N MET A 11 45.32 8.61 11.92
CA MET A 11 44.50 9.46 11.05
C MET A 11 45.22 10.79 10.81
N GLU A 12 45.28 11.21 9.56
CA GLU A 12 45.78 12.55 9.19
C GLU A 12 44.71 13.59 9.57
N LEU A 13 44.97 14.41 10.57
CA LEU A 13 44.18 15.58 10.95
C LEU A 13 44.87 16.85 10.50
N SER A 14 44.10 17.91 10.19
CA SER A 14 44.71 19.22 9.91
C SER A 14 45.42 19.77 11.14
N GLU A 15 46.48 20.57 10.94
CA GLU A 15 47.29 21.17 12.01
C GLU A 15 46.48 22.16 12.89
N GLU A 16 45.34 22.62 12.40
CA GLU A 16 44.46 23.57 13.11
C GLU A 16 43.58 22.90 14.17
N ILE A 17 43.51 21.55 14.21
CA ILE A 17 42.69 20.81 15.15
C ILE A 17 43.47 20.56 16.44
N ASP A 18 42.99 21.13 17.54
CA ASP A 18 43.58 20.93 18.88
C ASP A 18 43.30 19.51 19.38
N ASP A 19 44.18 18.96 20.24
CA ASP A 19 44.03 17.62 20.81
C ASP A 19 42.76 17.46 21.69
N LEU A 20 42.20 18.57 22.16
CA LEU A 20 40.95 18.60 22.94
C LEU A 20 39.68 18.63 22.07
N ASP A 21 39.83 18.76 20.76
CA ASP A 21 38.69 18.83 19.87
C ASP A 21 38.06 17.46 19.62
N GLU A 22 36.74 17.44 19.52
CA GLU A 22 35.98 16.28 19.02
C GLU A 22 35.98 16.27 17.49
N VAL A 23 36.55 15.21 16.93
CA VAL A 23 36.60 15.01 15.47
C VAL A 23 35.55 14.02 15.02
N GLN A 24 34.85 14.38 13.97
CA GLN A 24 33.84 13.50 13.37
C GLN A 24 34.48 12.65 12.29
N ILE A 25 34.25 11.34 12.41
CA ILE A 25 34.86 10.34 11.53
C ILE A 25 33.80 9.53 10.82
N ASN A 26 34.12 9.07 9.63
CA ASN A 26 33.36 8.04 8.91
C ASN A 26 34.11 6.71 9.08
N ALA A 27 33.48 5.76 9.77
CA ALA A 27 34.02 4.43 10.00
C ALA A 27 33.21 3.39 9.22
N TRP A 28 33.88 2.54 8.47
CA TRP A 28 33.27 1.38 7.82
C TRP A 28 33.57 0.12 8.61
N ILE A 29 32.51 -0.52 9.11
CA ILE A 29 32.60 -1.71 9.95
C ILE A 29 31.89 -2.85 9.22
N CYS A 30 32.56 -4.00 9.11
CA CYS A 30 31.97 -5.21 8.57
C CYS A 30 32.22 -6.36 9.53
N ASN A 31 31.15 -7.06 9.93
CA ASN A 31 31.23 -8.20 10.84
C ASN A 31 32.00 -7.93 12.17
N GLY A 32 31.89 -6.69 12.68
CA GLY A 32 32.57 -6.26 13.89
C GLY A 32 34.02 -5.81 13.70
N GLU A 33 34.60 -5.93 12.50
CA GLU A 33 35.93 -5.44 12.17
C GLU A 33 35.87 -4.08 11.48
N LEU A 34 36.76 -3.19 11.90
CA LEU A 34 36.91 -1.85 11.33
C LEU A 34 37.71 -1.94 10.03
N LEU A 35 37.05 -1.69 8.89
CA LEU A 35 37.71 -1.76 7.58
C LEU A 35 38.45 -0.47 7.20
N ARG A 36 37.85 0.67 7.50
CA ARG A 36 38.39 1.98 7.13
C ARG A 36 37.82 3.05 8.04
N THR A 37 38.69 4.01 8.41
CA THR A 37 38.32 5.22 9.12
C THR A 37 38.86 6.42 8.38
N VAL A 38 38.07 7.43 8.15
CA VAL A 38 38.47 8.71 7.55
C VAL A 38 37.77 9.85 8.27
N VAL A 39 38.43 11.00 8.35
CA VAL A 39 37.81 12.22 8.87
C VAL A 39 36.69 12.63 7.91
N ASN A 40 35.57 13.12 8.48
CA ASN A 40 34.45 13.58 7.68
C ASN A 40 34.86 14.81 6.85
N PRO A 41 34.75 14.77 5.51
CA PRO A 41 35.18 15.86 4.64
C PRO A 41 34.21 17.06 4.60
N PHE A 42 33.04 16.96 5.23
CA PHE A 42 32.02 18.02 5.15
C PHE A 42 32.23 19.11 6.21
N THR A 43 32.29 20.36 5.77
CA THR A 43 32.39 21.56 6.62
C THR A 43 31.28 22.55 6.19
N PRO A 44 30.30 22.94 7.02
CA PRO A 44 30.04 22.39 8.35
C PRO A 44 29.62 20.91 8.33
N PHE A 45 29.83 20.22 9.45
CA PHE A 45 29.58 18.80 9.58
C PHE A 45 28.15 18.42 9.10
N ARG A 46 28.12 17.41 8.25
CA ARG A 46 26.87 16.78 7.80
C ARG A 46 27.00 15.28 7.75
N ILE A 47 25.94 14.59 8.13
CA ILE A 47 25.81 13.15 7.89
C ILE A 47 25.67 12.94 6.37
N PRO A 48 26.49 12.07 5.73
CA PRO A 48 26.48 11.89 4.27
C PRO A 48 25.27 11.10 3.75
N TYR A 49 24.27 10.90 4.59
CA TYR A 49 23.03 10.20 4.25
C TYR A 49 21.85 11.16 4.34
N GLN A 50 21.04 11.17 3.31
CA GLN A 50 19.81 11.92 3.28
C GLN A 50 18.62 10.95 3.32
N SER A 51 17.58 11.30 4.07
CA SER A 51 16.37 10.52 4.15
C SER A 51 15.15 11.35 3.71
N PHE A 52 14.30 10.73 2.94
CA PHE A 52 13.03 11.29 2.49
C PHE A 52 11.89 10.35 2.86
N SER A 53 10.82 10.91 3.42
CA SER A 53 9.60 10.18 3.74
C SER A 53 8.45 10.71 2.89
N TYR A 54 7.64 9.83 2.32
CA TYR A 54 6.44 10.19 1.58
C TYR A 54 5.48 10.96 2.48
N GLU A 55 5.12 10.38 3.61
CA GLU A 55 4.39 11.02 4.70
C GLU A 55 5.21 10.89 5.98
N LYS A 56 5.33 11.99 6.73
CA LYS A 56 6.14 12.00 7.95
C LYS A 56 5.38 11.37 9.11
N ASN A 57 6.01 10.41 9.77
CA ASN A 57 5.54 9.90 11.05
C ASN A 57 6.25 10.67 12.18
N PRO A 58 5.53 11.43 13.03
CA PRO A 58 6.15 12.20 14.09
C PRO A 58 6.77 11.34 15.21
N TYR A 59 6.45 10.05 15.26
CA TYR A 59 6.91 9.12 16.29
C TYR A 59 7.97 8.13 15.81
N SER A 60 8.32 8.16 14.51
CA SER A 60 9.27 7.21 13.92
C SER A 60 10.18 7.91 12.91
N PHE A 61 11.43 7.44 12.80
CA PHE A 61 12.33 7.85 11.74
C PHE A 61 11.81 7.47 10.34
N PHE A 62 11.16 6.31 10.25
CA PHE A 62 10.56 5.85 9.01
C PHE A 62 9.20 6.53 8.81
N GLY A 63 8.97 7.03 7.61
CA GLY A 63 7.68 7.57 7.21
C GLY A 63 6.69 6.48 6.83
N ILE A 64 5.49 6.92 6.52
CA ILE A 64 4.39 6.07 6.07
C ILE A 64 4.32 6.16 4.54
N GLY A 65 4.22 5.01 3.89
CA GLY A 65 4.08 4.91 2.43
C GLY A 65 2.62 4.84 1.97
N VAL A 66 2.37 5.14 0.70
CA VAL A 66 1.02 5.05 0.10
C VAL A 66 0.44 3.64 0.24
N ALA A 67 1.27 2.61 0.02
CA ALA A 67 0.83 1.22 0.14
C ALA A 67 0.42 0.85 1.56
N GLU A 68 1.10 1.38 2.56
CA GLU A 68 0.78 1.17 3.98
C GLU A 68 -0.55 1.83 4.35
N ASN A 69 -0.79 3.06 3.87
CA ASN A 69 -2.05 3.78 4.11
C ASN A 69 -3.27 3.06 3.53
N MET A 70 -3.13 2.37 2.40
CA MET A 70 -4.25 1.69 1.74
C MET A 70 -4.36 0.19 2.06
N ASP A 71 -3.42 -0.39 2.79
CA ASP A 71 -3.31 -1.84 3.01
C ASP A 71 -4.58 -2.44 3.61
N ASP A 72 -5.14 -1.81 4.65
CA ASP A 72 -6.37 -2.29 5.30
C ASP A 72 -7.58 -2.20 4.36
N SER A 73 -7.73 -1.10 3.65
CA SER A 73 -8.80 -0.94 2.66
C SER A 73 -8.69 -1.97 1.54
N GLN A 74 -7.47 -2.25 1.08
CA GLN A 74 -7.22 -3.27 0.05
C GLN A 74 -7.52 -4.68 0.53
N LYS A 75 -7.16 -5.04 1.77
CA LYS A 75 -7.49 -6.33 2.37
C LYS A 75 -9.00 -6.57 2.42
N ILE A 76 -9.76 -5.54 2.84
CA ILE A 76 -11.22 -5.61 2.92
C ILE A 76 -11.83 -5.73 1.51
N MET A 77 -11.38 -4.94 0.54
CA MET A 77 -11.82 -5.06 -0.85
C MET A 77 -11.59 -6.47 -1.41
N ASN A 78 -10.41 -7.04 -1.19
CA ASN A 78 -10.09 -8.40 -1.61
C ASN A 78 -11.00 -9.43 -0.94
N GLY A 79 -11.33 -9.25 0.34
CA GLY A 79 -12.27 -10.10 1.07
C GLY A 79 -13.66 -10.07 0.46
N HIS A 80 -14.22 -8.88 0.23
CA HIS A 80 -15.54 -8.71 -0.36
C HIS A 80 -15.61 -9.22 -1.81
N ALA A 81 -14.57 -9.02 -2.61
CA ALA A 81 -14.49 -9.56 -3.95
C ALA A 81 -14.55 -11.10 -3.96
N ARG A 82 -13.80 -11.76 -3.08
CA ARG A 82 -13.82 -13.21 -2.93
C ARG A 82 -15.19 -13.71 -2.46
N MET A 83 -15.75 -13.08 -1.42
CA MET A 83 -17.09 -13.43 -0.93
C MET A 83 -18.15 -13.26 -2.00
N ALA A 84 -18.08 -12.23 -2.85
CA ALA A 84 -19.00 -12.04 -3.95
C ALA A 84 -18.92 -13.18 -4.98
N ILE A 85 -17.70 -13.62 -5.33
CA ILE A 85 -17.48 -14.73 -6.27
C ILE A 85 -18.00 -16.04 -5.67
N ASP A 86 -17.62 -16.33 -4.42
CA ASP A 86 -18.04 -17.57 -3.72
C ASP A 86 -19.56 -17.62 -3.55
N ASN A 87 -20.19 -16.50 -3.17
CA ASN A 87 -21.63 -16.42 -3.04
C ASN A 87 -22.33 -16.57 -4.40
N LEU A 88 -21.77 -15.99 -5.47
CA LEU A 88 -22.31 -16.15 -6.81
C LEU A 88 -22.23 -17.62 -7.27
N ALA A 89 -21.13 -18.31 -6.96
CA ALA A 89 -20.98 -19.73 -7.25
C ALA A 89 -22.01 -20.59 -6.48
N LEU A 90 -22.18 -20.31 -5.18
CA LEU A 90 -23.17 -21.02 -4.34
C LEU A 90 -24.60 -20.71 -4.74
N SER A 91 -24.94 -19.43 -4.95
CA SER A 91 -26.31 -19.03 -5.31
C SER A 91 -26.71 -19.43 -6.74
N GLY A 92 -25.71 -19.56 -7.63
CA GLY A 92 -25.90 -20.06 -9.00
C GLY A 92 -25.93 -21.58 -9.10
N SER A 93 -25.41 -22.28 -8.09
CA SER A 93 -25.45 -23.75 -8.04
C SER A 93 -26.77 -24.23 -7.54
N LEU A 94 -27.39 -25.17 -8.29
CA LEU A 94 -28.59 -25.83 -7.86
C LEU A 94 -28.23 -26.93 -6.85
N VAL A 95 -28.62 -26.74 -5.60
CA VAL A 95 -28.51 -27.78 -4.56
C VAL A 95 -29.87 -28.41 -4.32
N PHE A 96 -29.90 -29.70 -4.28
CA PHE A 96 -31.15 -30.45 -4.09
C PHE A 96 -31.03 -31.29 -2.83
N ASP A 97 -32.07 -31.23 -2.03
CA ASP A 97 -32.33 -32.16 -0.94
C ASP A 97 -33.25 -33.25 -1.47
N VAL A 98 -32.79 -34.49 -1.45
CA VAL A 98 -33.48 -35.62 -2.07
C VAL A 98 -33.81 -36.68 -1.02
N ASP A 99 -35.10 -36.98 -0.88
CA ASP A 99 -35.55 -38.09 -0.10
C ASP A 99 -35.47 -39.36 -0.94
N GLU A 100 -34.43 -40.15 -0.75
CA GLU A 100 -34.20 -41.40 -1.48
C GLU A 100 -35.33 -42.44 -1.23
N THR A 101 -35.97 -42.41 -0.04
CA THR A 101 -37.03 -43.35 0.30
C THR A 101 -38.32 -43.09 -0.46
N ALA A 102 -38.53 -41.86 -0.90
CA ALA A 102 -39.68 -41.43 -1.69
C ALA A 102 -39.51 -41.66 -3.19
N LEU A 103 -38.30 -42.00 -3.64
CA LEU A 103 -38.01 -42.26 -5.03
C LEU A 103 -38.04 -43.75 -5.39
N VAL A 104 -38.36 -44.05 -6.64
CA VAL A 104 -38.21 -45.43 -7.15
C VAL A 104 -36.73 -45.77 -7.27
N GLY A 105 -36.33 -46.89 -6.66
CA GLY A 105 -34.91 -47.27 -6.62
C GLY A 105 -34.31 -47.49 -8.01
N GLY A 106 -32.98 -47.24 -8.12
CA GLY A 106 -32.23 -47.44 -9.35
C GLY A 106 -32.27 -46.29 -10.35
N GLN A 107 -32.87 -45.13 -9.99
CA GLN A 107 -32.83 -43.94 -10.85
C GLN A 107 -31.47 -43.21 -10.75
N SER A 108 -30.98 -42.74 -11.91
CA SER A 108 -29.79 -41.83 -11.91
C SER A 108 -30.17 -40.53 -11.21
N MET A 109 -29.28 -40.05 -10.28
CA MET A 109 -29.41 -38.74 -9.60
C MET A 109 -28.85 -37.57 -10.41
N GLU A 110 -28.27 -37.83 -11.60
CA GLU A 110 -27.80 -36.77 -12.49
C GLU A 110 -28.97 -35.87 -12.91
N ILE A 111 -28.76 -34.57 -12.78
CA ILE A 111 -29.78 -33.55 -13.09
C ILE A 111 -29.40 -32.90 -14.42
N TYR A 112 -30.33 -32.95 -15.37
CA TYR A 112 -30.25 -32.29 -16.67
C TYR A 112 -31.61 -31.73 -17.09
N PRO A 113 -31.66 -30.77 -18.00
CA PRO A 113 -32.94 -30.20 -18.47
C PRO A 113 -33.85 -31.29 -19.03
N GLY A 114 -35.08 -31.32 -18.52
CA GLY A 114 -36.10 -32.32 -18.92
C GLY A 114 -36.04 -33.64 -18.14
N LYS A 115 -35.18 -33.78 -17.14
CA LYS A 115 -35.14 -34.97 -16.27
C LYS A 115 -36.43 -35.14 -15.52
N VAL A 116 -37.01 -36.35 -15.56
CA VAL A 116 -38.19 -36.73 -14.81
C VAL A 116 -37.81 -37.74 -13.72
N PHE A 117 -38.09 -37.39 -12.47
CA PHE A 117 -37.94 -38.28 -11.34
C PHE A 117 -39.26 -39.04 -11.06
N ARG A 118 -39.17 -40.33 -10.89
CA ARG A 118 -40.32 -41.19 -10.56
C ARG A 118 -40.40 -41.39 -9.05
N ARG A 119 -41.57 -41.13 -8.48
CA ARG A 119 -41.85 -41.32 -7.06
C ARG A 119 -42.57 -42.63 -6.81
N GLN A 120 -42.39 -43.17 -5.60
CA GLN A 120 -43.21 -44.27 -5.11
C GLN A 120 -44.62 -43.80 -4.83
N ALA A 121 -45.61 -44.61 -5.20
CA ALA A 121 -46.99 -44.27 -4.92
C ALA A 121 -47.29 -44.33 -3.40
N GLY A 122 -48.01 -43.30 -2.90
CA GLY A 122 -48.48 -43.24 -1.51
C GLY A 122 -47.51 -42.62 -0.49
N VAL A 123 -46.31 -42.17 -0.87
CA VAL A 123 -45.44 -41.42 0.03
C VAL A 123 -45.85 -39.96 0.05
N PRO A 124 -46.27 -39.39 1.20
CA PRO A 124 -46.60 -37.96 1.30
C PRO A 124 -45.33 -37.11 1.28
N GLY A 125 -45.44 -35.88 0.77
CA GLY A 125 -44.35 -34.91 0.78
C GLY A 125 -43.67 -34.73 -0.58
N THR A 126 -42.67 -33.86 -0.63
CA THR A 126 -41.89 -33.53 -1.83
C THR A 126 -40.62 -34.37 -1.82
N ALA A 127 -40.44 -35.25 -2.79
CA ALA A 127 -39.25 -36.12 -2.85
C ALA A 127 -37.95 -35.38 -3.18
N ILE A 128 -38.06 -34.21 -3.81
CA ILE A 128 -36.92 -33.39 -4.22
C ILE A 128 -37.24 -31.94 -3.87
N ASN A 129 -36.43 -31.33 -3.02
CA ASN A 129 -36.51 -29.93 -2.68
C ASN A 129 -35.28 -29.19 -3.25
N GLY A 130 -35.53 -28.19 -4.08
CA GLY A 130 -34.45 -27.28 -4.50
C GLY A 130 -34.11 -26.30 -3.39
N LEU A 131 -32.87 -26.34 -2.90
CA LEU A 131 -32.36 -25.37 -1.95
C LEU A 131 -31.77 -24.18 -2.71
N LYS A 132 -32.27 -23.00 -2.42
CA LYS A 132 -31.74 -21.76 -3.02
C LYS A 132 -31.05 -20.94 -1.95
N PHE A 133 -29.76 -20.70 -2.15
CA PHE A 133 -28.98 -19.80 -1.30
C PHE A 133 -29.28 -18.34 -1.67
N PRO A 134 -29.37 -17.43 -0.68
CA PRO A 134 -29.56 -16.02 -0.97
C PRO A 134 -28.34 -15.45 -1.70
N ASN A 135 -28.60 -14.64 -2.72
CA ASN A 135 -27.55 -13.97 -3.45
C ASN A 135 -27.23 -12.63 -2.77
N THR A 136 -26.07 -12.55 -2.10
CA THR A 136 -25.53 -11.36 -1.43
C THR A 136 -24.38 -10.73 -2.22
N SER A 137 -24.17 -11.12 -3.47
CA SER A 137 -23.06 -10.61 -4.29
C SER A 137 -23.14 -9.10 -4.51
N GLN A 138 -24.38 -8.57 -4.60
CA GLN A 138 -24.60 -7.15 -4.81
C GLN A 138 -24.16 -6.33 -3.58
N GLU A 139 -24.51 -6.76 -2.38
CA GLU A 139 -24.09 -6.11 -1.14
C GLU A 139 -22.57 -6.14 -0.99
N ASN A 140 -21.92 -7.28 -1.30
CA ASN A 140 -20.48 -7.38 -1.28
C ASN A 140 -19.81 -6.43 -2.29
N MET A 141 -20.36 -6.29 -3.49
CA MET A 141 -19.86 -5.34 -4.49
C MET A 141 -20.07 -3.89 -4.08
N MET A 142 -21.19 -3.56 -3.41
CA MET A 142 -21.39 -2.21 -2.84
C MET A 142 -20.34 -1.89 -1.77
N MET A 143 -20.02 -2.84 -0.90
CA MET A 143 -18.97 -2.68 0.10
C MET A 143 -17.59 -2.55 -0.56
N PHE A 144 -17.28 -3.34 -1.57
CA PHE A 144 -16.05 -3.21 -2.37
C PHE A 144 -15.91 -1.80 -2.94
N ASP A 145 -16.96 -1.26 -3.58
CA ASP A 145 -16.94 0.10 -4.14
C ASP A 145 -16.77 1.17 -3.04
N LYS A 146 -17.37 0.97 -1.86
CA LYS A 146 -17.21 1.89 -0.74
C LYS A 146 -15.78 1.92 -0.22
N PHE A 147 -15.14 0.76 -0.05
CA PHE A 147 -13.74 0.70 0.38
C PHE A 147 -12.77 1.17 -0.71
N ARG A 148 -13.12 1.04 -1.99
CA ARG A 148 -12.37 1.65 -3.08
C ARG A 148 -12.36 3.18 -2.97
N GLN A 149 -13.52 3.80 -2.70
CA GLN A 149 -13.59 5.23 -2.46
C GLN A 149 -12.78 5.65 -1.24
N LEU A 150 -12.84 4.88 -0.15
CA LEU A 150 -12.06 5.14 1.05
C LEU A 150 -10.54 5.04 0.78
N ALA A 151 -10.10 4.07 -0.01
CA ALA A 151 -8.70 3.96 -0.42
C ALA A 151 -8.24 5.17 -1.25
N ASP A 152 -9.07 5.67 -2.17
CA ASP A 152 -8.82 6.90 -2.93
C ASP A 152 -8.66 8.12 -1.99
N GLU A 153 -9.51 8.22 -0.97
CA GLU A 153 -9.43 9.28 0.05
C GLU A 153 -8.17 9.15 0.91
N GLN A 154 -7.81 7.94 1.34
CA GLN A 154 -6.61 7.68 2.16
C GLN A 154 -5.31 7.96 1.40
N THR A 155 -5.25 7.64 0.13
CA THR A 155 -4.08 7.92 -0.70
C THR A 155 -3.99 9.40 -1.11
N GLY A 156 -5.09 10.13 -1.01
CA GLY A 156 -5.20 11.49 -1.51
C GLY A 156 -5.09 11.63 -3.03
N ILE A 157 -5.25 10.52 -3.76
CA ILE A 157 -5.24 10.47 -5.23
C ILE A 157 -6.65 10.06 -5.70
N PRO A 158 -7.57 11.01 -5.82
CA PRO A 158 -8.94 10.70 -6.16
C PRO A 158 -9.08 10.19 -7.60
N SER A 159 -10.07 9.32 -7.83
CA SER A 159 -10.33 8.66 -9.11
C SER A 159 -10.53 9.62 -10.28
N TYR A 160 -11.04 10.83 -10.04
CA TYR A 160 -11.18 11.84 -11.08
C TYR A 160 -9.83 12.38 -11.60
N SER A 161 -8.73 12.24 -10.88
CA SER A 161 -7.39 12.59 -11.36
C SER A 161 -6.91 11.66 -12.50
N HIS A 162 -7.49 10.46 -12.59
CA HIS A 162 -7.23 9.47 -13.63
C HIS A 162 -8.26 9.49 -14.79
N GLY A 163 -9.09 10.55 -14.86
CA GLY A 163 -10.06 10.70 -15.93
C GLY A 163 -11.39 9.95 -15.72
N GLN A 164 -11.62 9.36 -14.55
CA GLN A 164 -12.93 8.82 -14.22
C GLN A 164 -13.88 9.96 -13.80
N THR A 165 -14.96 10.11 -14.52
CA THR A 165 -16.00 11.13 -14.28
C THR A 165 -16.94 10.68 -13.17
N GLY A 166 -16.53 10.87 -11.91
CA GLY A 166 -17.35 10.47 -10.74
C GLY A 166 -18.19 11.60 -10.12
N VAL A 167 -17.93 12.86 -10.48
CA VAL A 167 -18.59 14.03 -9.86
C VAL A 167 -19.33 14.82 -10.91
N GLN A 168 -20.51 14.35 -11.25
CA GLN A 168 -21.31 14.91 -12.37
C GLN A 168 -21.73 16.38 -12.21
N SER A 169 -21.79 16.92 -10.98
CA SER A 169 -22.28 18.30 -10.77
C SER A 169 -21.20 19.38 -10.85
N MET A 170 -19.99 19.10 -10.40
CA MET A 170 -18.89 20.09 -10.37
C MET A 170 -18.05 20.12 -11.64
N THR A 171 -18.07 19.05 -12.44
CA THR A 171 -17.29 18.95 -13.69
C THR A 171 -17.91 19.68 -14.89
N ARG A 172 -19.11 20.26 -14.73
CA ARG A 172 -19.82 20.94 -15.82
C ARG A 172 -19.23 22.31 -16.20
N THR A 173 -18.38 22.89 -15.36
CA THR A 173 -17.72 24.19 -15.64
C THR A 173 -16.21 24.05 -15.63
N ALA A 174 -15.53 24.78 -16.52
CA ALA A 174 -14.06 24.80 -16.58
C ALA A 174 -13.44 25.22 -15.24
N SER A 175 -14.06 26.17 -14.52
CA SER A 175 -13.59 26.64 -13.23
C SER A 175 -13.75 25.58 -12.13
N GLY A 176 -14.86 24.82 -12.12
CA GLY A 176 -15.08 23.73 -11.19
C GLY A 176 -14.07 22.60 -11.39
N MET A 177 -13.77 22.23 -12.63
CA MET A 177 -12.73 21.25 -12.95
C MET A 177 -11.35 21.73 -12.52
N SER A 178 -11.01 23.00 -12.75
CA SER A 178 -9.73 23.60 -12.32
C SER A 178 -9.59 23.59 -10.79
N MET A 179 -10.64 23.87 -10.04
CA MET A 179 -10.65 23.82 -8.57
C MET A 179 -10.44 22.38 -8.06
N LEU A 180 -11.10 21.38 -8.66
CA LEU A 180 -10.95 19.97 -8.29
C LEU A 180 -9.52 19.47 -8.55
N LEU A 181 -8.96 19.77 -9.71
CA LEU A 181 -7.58 19.43 -10.05
C LEU A 181 -6.59 20.17 -9.15
N GLY A 182 -6.88 21.41 -8.78
CA GLY A 182 -6.10 22.18 -7.81
C GLY A 182 -6.08 21.52 -6.44
N ALA A 183 -7.24 21.10 -5.93
CA ALA A 183 -7.35 20.42 -4.65
C ALA A 183 -6.63 19.04 -4.65
N ALA A 184 -6.83 18.23 -5.70
CA ALA A 184 -6.13 16.95 -5.85
C ALA A 184 -4.60 17.11 -5.89
N SER A 185 -4.12 18.21 -6.47
CA SER A 185 -2.67 18.46 -6.57
C SER A 185 -2.00 18.90 -5.26
N LEU A 186 -2.76 19.25 -4.22
CA LEU A 186 -2.18 19.76 -2.96
C LEU A 186 -1.35 18.69 -2.24
N ASN A 187 -1.86 17.46 -2.14
CA ASN A 187 -1.15 16.36 -1.51
C ASN A 187 0.15 16.03 -2.26
N VAL A 188 0.07 15.95 -3.59
CA VAL A 188 1.24 15.72 -4.44
C VAL A 188 2.27 16.85 -4.30
N LYS A 189 1.83 18.11 -4.25
CA LYS A 189 2.72 19.27 -4.02
C LYS A 189 3.42 19.19 -2.66
N THR A 190 2.73 18.74 -1.62
CA THR A 190 3.33 18.56 -0.29
C THR A 190 4.42 17.48 -0.31
N VAL A 191 4.17 16.37 -0.99
CA VAL A 191 5.17 15.30 -1.17
C VAL A 191 6.39 15.81 -1.95
N ILE A 192 6.16 16.52 -3.07
CA ILE A 192 7.25 17.12 -3.87
C ILE A 192 8.05 18.11 -3.04
N LYS A 193 7.38 18.96 -2.25
CA LYS A 193 8.06 19.89 -1.36
C LYS A 193 8.92 19.17 -0.31
N ASN A 194 8.41 18.10 0.28
CA ASN A 194 9.19 17.27 1.20
C ASN A 194 10.41 16.65 0.51
N LEU A 195 10.25 16.19 -0.74
CA LEU A 195 11.35 15.68 -1.56
C LEU A 195 12.43 16.76 -1.79
N ASP A 196 12.00 17.97 -2.18
CA ASP A 196 12.92 19.08 -2.43
C ASP A 196 13.67 19.49 -1.15
N ASP A 197 12.95 19.65 -0.04
CA ASP A 197 13.52 20.20 1.19
C ASP A 197 14.43 19.17 1.92
N PHE A 198 14.10 17.87 1.88
CA PHE A 198 14.81 16.84 2.64
C PHE A 198 15.77 15.99 1.83
N LEU A 199 15.64 15.94 0.51
CA LEU A 199 16.50 15.16 -0.36
C LEU A 199 17.28 16.03 -1.34
N LEU A 200 16.62 16.77 -2.22
CA LEU A 200 17.29 17.44 -3.35
C LEU A 200 18.18 18.60 -2.91
N LYS A 201 17.69 19.49 -2.03
CA LYS A 201 18.52 20.61 -1.53
C LYS A 201 19.74 20.14 -0.75
N PRO A 202 19.60 19.28 0.29
CA PRO A 202 20.77 18.80 1.03
C PRO A 202 21.75 18.01 0.16
N LEU A 203 21.25 17.22 -0.81
CA LEU A 203 22.09 16.49 -1.75
C LEU A 203 22.87 17.44 -2.66
N GLY A 204 22.20 18.49 -3.17
CA GLY A 204 22.83 19.53 -3.98
C GLY A 204 23.96 20.26 -3.24
N GLU A 205 23.69 20.64 -2.00
CA GLU A 205 24.69 21.30 -1.14
C GLU A 205 25.88 20.37 -0.85
N ALA A 206 25.65 19.09 -0.54
CA ALA A 206 26.71 18.10 -0.34
C ALA A 206 27.54 17.91 -1.61
N TYR A 207 26.92 17.88 -2.79
CA TYR A 207 27.63 17.79 -4.06
C TYR A 207 28.54 19.00 -4.31
N PHE A 208 28.05 20.21 -4.04
CA PHE A 208 28.88 21.43 -4.16
C PHE A 208 30.05 21.44 -3.19
N GLN A 209 29.84 21.01 -1.95
CA GLN A 209 30.93 20.87 -0.98
C GLN A 209 32.01 19.88 -1.46
N CYS A 210 31.58 18.68 -1.90
CA CYS A 210 32.52 17.70 -2.44
C CYS A 210 33.34 18.23 -3.64
N LYS A 211 32.69 19.04 -4.50
CA LYS A 211 33.37 19.64 -5.65
C LYS A 211 34.36 20.73 -5.25
N SER A 212 34.08 21.53 -4.24
CA SER A 212 34.97 22.60 -3.76
C SER A 212 36.26 22.06 -3.12
N TYR A 213 36.23 20.83 -2.57
CA TYR A 213 37.41 20.17 -2.03
C TYR A 213 38.37 19.57 -3.10
N ARG A 214 37.95 19.53 -4.37
CA ARG A 214 38.75 18.98 -5.47
C ARG A 214 39.58 20.02 -6.20
N TYR A 215 39.45 21.28 -5.83
CA TYR A 215 40.23 22.41 -6.35
C TYR A 215 40.91 23.15 -5.19
#